data_99b9a5551a700ea032e299bd162ac3d9
#
_entry.id   99b9a5551a700ea032e299bd162ac3d9
#
_cell.length_a   1.000
_cell.length_b   1.000
_cell.length_c   1.000
_cell.angle_alpha   90.00
_cell.angle_beta   90.00
_cell.angle_gamma   90.00
#
_symmetry.space_group_name_H-M   'P 1'
#
loop_
_entity.id
_entity.type
_entity.pdbx_description
1 polymer ?
#
loop_
_entity_poly.entity_id
_entity_poly.type
_entity_poly.pdbx_seq_one_letter_code
_entity_poly.pdbx_strand_id
1 'polypeptide(L)'
;MHTENARDTLKQMSKVTGKACVCFNLRKASRLLTQVYDQALKPTGIKVTQFSLMMAVAGNSGTTMGKLARPLGMDRTTLSRNAKILENKGLIEIGEGDDRREQILNLTEKGVLVLEEVIPIWEGVQKKLAEKMGDQRLKELMSDLRDLVRESKH
;
A
#
# COMPACT_ATOMS: atom_id res chain seq x y z
N MET A 1 35.34 30.64 5.93
CA MET A 1 35.88 29.80 4.83
C MET A 1 35.50 28.33 4.91
N HIS A 2 35.63 27.60 6.04
CA HIS A 2 35.28 26.18 6.12
C HIS A 2 33.77 25.86 5.99
N THR A 3 32.89 26.71 6.51
CA THR A 3 31.43 26.50 6.49
C THR A 3 30.78 26.76 5.12
N GLU A 4 31.35 27.63 4.32
CA GLU A 4 30.85 27.98 2.98
C GLU A 4 31.15 26.87 1.98
N ASN A 5 32.38 26.34 2.02
CA ASN A 5 32.78 25.17 1.21
C ASN A 5 31.98 23.91 1.57
N ALA A 6 31.67 23.69 2.87
CA ALA A 6 30.81 22.60 3.31
C ALA A 6 29.38 22.73 2.80
N ARG A 7 28.82 23.97 2.76
CA ARG A 7 27.45 24.20 2.23
C ARG A 7 27.34 23.91 0.73
N ASP A 8 28.34 24.30 -0.05
CA ASP A 8 28.36 24.05 -1.49
C ASP A 8 28.53 22.55 -1.78
N THR A 9 29.37 21.84 -1.05
CA THR A 9 29.50 20.40 -1.12
C THR A 9 28.17 19.71 -0.79
N LEU A 10 27.50 20.09 0.30
CA LEU A 10 26.20 19.56 0.69
C LEU A 10 25.11 19.84 -0.35
N LYS A 11 25.14 21.02 -0.98
CA LYS A 11 24.22 21.39 -2.07
C LYS A 11 24.40 20.51 -3.31
N GLN A 12 25.65 20.18 -3.66
CA GLN A 12 25.93 19.23 -4.74
C GLN A 12 25.52 17.81 -4.37
N MET A 13 25.86 17.34 -3.18
CA MET A 13 25.46 16.01 -2.68
C MET A 13 23.94 15.85 -2.61
N SER A 14 23.20 16.89 -2.18
CA SER A 14 21.74 16.82 -2.09
C SER A 14 21.07 16.59 -3.46
N LYS A 15 21.61 17.16 -4.53
CA LYS A 15 21.12 16.94 -5.90
C LYS A 15 21.36 15.50 -6.37
N VAL A 16 22.53 14.94 -6.06
CA VAL A 16 22.88 13.56 -6.41
C VAL A 16 22.06 12.57 -5.58
N THR A 17 21.99 12.79 -4.26
CA THR A 17 21.26 11.92 -3.33
C THR A 17 19.78 11.87 -3.67
N GLY A 18 19.15 12.99 -3.99
CA GLY A 18 17.74 13.04 -4.37
C GLY A 18 17.42 12.25 -5.65
N LYS A 19 18.37 12.17 -6.61
CA LYS A 19 18.20 11.40 -7.84
C LYS A 19 18.52 9.91 -7.66
N ALA A 20 19.55 9.58 -6.87
CA ALA A 20 20.11 8.23 -6.75
C ALA A 20 19.51 7.43 -5.58
N CYS A 21 18.94 8.07 -4.56
CA CYS A 21 18.42 7.37 -3.39
C CYS A 21 17.17 6.57 -3.72
N VAL A 22 17.27 5.25 -3.70
CA VAL A 22 16.16 4.31 -3.95
C VAL A 22 15.01 4.56 -2.98
N CYS A 23 15.30 4.66 -1.67
CA CYS A 23 14.28 4.88 -0.64
C CYS A 23 13.50 6.20 -0.86
N PHE A 24 14.22 7.30 -1.18
CA PHE A 24 13.58 8.58 -1.46
C PHE A 24 12.64 8.51 -2.67
N ASN A 25 13.09 7.90 -3.77
CA ASN A 25 12.29 7.78 -5.00
C ASN A 25 11.09 6.86 -4.82
N LEU A 26 11.24 5.72 -4.13
CA LEU A 26 10.12 4.82 -3.81
C LEU A 26 9.07 5.50 -2.91
N ARG A 27 9.50 6.21 -1.87
CA ARG A 27 8.57 6.95 -0.99
C ARG A 27 7.84 8.06 -1.73
N LYS A 28 8.52 8.78 -2.63
CA LYS A 28 7.92 9.82 -3.47
C LYS A 28 6.89 9.19 -4.41
N ALA A 29 7.28 8.14 -5.14
CA ALA A 29 6.40 7.43 -6.07
C ALA A 29 5.17 6.85 -5.34
N SER A 30 5.37 6.16 -4.20
CA SER A 30 4.30 5.60 -3.38
C SER A 30 3.29 6.67 -2.94
N ARG A 31 3.76 7.83 -2.46
CA ARG A 31 2.86 8.92 -2.04
C ARG A 31 2.03 9.47 -3.20
N LEU A 32 2.66 9.70 -4.36
CA LEU A 32 1.95 10.23 -5.53
C LEU A 32 0.96 9.21 -6.09
N LEU A 33 1.33 7.95 -6.18
CA LEU A 33 0.42 6.88 -6.60
C LEU A 33 -0.75 6.71 -5.62
N THR A 34 -0.49 6.73 -4.31
CA THR A 34 -1.55 6.72 -3.31
C THR A 34 -2.58 7.82 -3.54
N GLN A 35 -2.13 9.05 -3.84
CA GLN A 35 -3.04 10.16 -4.16
C GLN A 35 -3.87 9.90 -5.43
N VAL A 36 -3.26 9.33 -6.48
CA VAL A 36 -3.96 8.99 -7.72
C VAL A 36 -5.07 7.97 -7.47
N TYR A 37 -4.76 6.90 -6.72
CA TYR A 37 -5.75 5.87 -6.37
C TYR A 37 -6.83 6.42 -5.43
N ASP A 38 -6.44 7.15 -4.37
CA ASP A 38 -7.41 7.73 -3.42
C ASP A 38 -8.35 8.72 -4.11
N GLN A 39 -7.87 9.49 -5.09
CA GLN A 39 -8.72 10.38 -5.88
C GLN A 39 -9.71 9.60 -6.75
N ALA A 40 -9.26 8.53 -7.40
CA ALA A 40 -10.14 7.68 -8.21
C ALA A 40 -11.19 6.95 -7.36
N LEU A 41 -10.79 6.45 -6.20
CA LEU A 41 -11.65 5.71 -5.27
C LEU A 41 -12.55 6.61 -4.39
N LYS A 42 -12.37 7.93 -4.45
CA LYS A 42 -13.12 8.89 -3.60
C LYS A 42 -14.65 8.66 -3.60
N PRO A 43 -15.32 8.36 -4.73
CA PRO A 43 -16.77 8.12 -4.74
C PRO A 43 -17.22 6.95 -3.86
N THR A 44 -16.37 5.94 -3.69
CA THR A 44 -16.68 4.74 -2.86
C THR A 44 -16.43 4.98 -1.37
N GLY A 45 -15.80 6.09 -0.99
CA GLY A 45 -15.40 6.36 0.38
C GLY A 45 -14.27 5.46 0.91
N ILE A 46 -13.60 4.70 0.03
CA ILE A 46 -12.49 3.79 0.37
C ILE A 46 -11.16 4.39 -0.08
N LYS A 47 -10.15 4.28 0.76
CA LYS A 47 -8.76 4.62 0.41
C LYS A 47 -8.03 3.39 -0.14
N VAL A 48 -7.01 3.59 -0.97
CA VAL A 48 -6.25 2.48 -1.55
C VAL A 48 -5.62 1.57 -0.50
N THR A 49 -5.19 2.10 0.64
CA THR A 49 -4.66 1.30 1.76
C THR A 49 -5.74 0.42 2.41
N GLN A 50 -6.98 0.90 2.46
CA GLN A 50 -8.14 0.15 2.94
C GLN A 50 -8.54 -0.92 1.93
N PHE A 51 -8.56 -0.59 0.64
CA PHE A 51 -8.77 -1.54 -0.44
C PHE A 51 -7.76 -2.69 -0.38
N SER A 52 -6.46 -2.37 -0.23
CA SER A 52 -5.41 -3.40 -0.11
C SER A 52 -5.65 -4.35 1.07
N LEU A 53 -6.09 -3.81 2.22
CA LEU A 53 -6.44 -4.64 3.38
C LEU A 53 -7.66 -5.52 3.11
N MET A 54 -8.73 -4.95 2.55
CA MET A 54 -9.94 -5.71 2.20
C MET A 54 -9.64 -6.83 1.21
N MET A 55 -8.81 -6.58 0.19
CA MET A 55 -8.38 -7.60 -0.78
C MET A 55 -7.55 -8.71 -0.12
N ALA A 56 -6.67 -8.36 0.82
CA ALA A 56 -5.90 -9.35 1.57
C ALA A 56 -6.77 -10.23 2.47
N VAL A 57 -7.83 -9.65 3.07
CA VAL A 57 -8.84 -10.40 3.84
C VAL A 57 -9.68 -11.28 2.91
N ALA A 58 -10.10 -10.78 1.74
CA ALA A 58 -10.87 -11.56 0.75
C ALA A 58 -10.12 -12.80 0.28
N GLY A 59 -8.81 -12.67 0.02
CA GLY A 59 -7.98 -13.78 -0.43
C GLY A 59 -7.62 -14.80 0.65
N ASN A 60 -7.87 -14.50 1.93
CA ASN A 60 -7.47 -15.32 3.07
C ASN A 60 -8.55 -15.28 4.15
N SER A 61 -9.72 -15.81 3.87
CA SER A 61 -10.84 -15.85 4.81
C SER A 61 -10.42 -16.45 6.16
N GLY A 62 -10.79 -15.80 7.26
CA GLY A 62 -10.38 -16.22 8.60
C GLY A 62 -8.91 -15.96 8.93
N THR A 63 -8.27 -15.03 8.23
CA THR A 63 -6.86 -14.69 8.46
C THR A 63 -6.69 -13.86 9.72
N THR A 64 -5.55 -14.04 10.39
CA THR A 64 -5.22 -13.26 11.58
C THR A 64 -4.55 -11.93 11.22
N MET A 65 -4.76 -10.94 12.08
CA MET A 65 -4.11 -9.63 11.97
C MET A 65 -2.57 -9.75 11.81
N GLY A 66 -1.96 -10.68 12.55
CA GLY A 66 -0.51 -10.91 12.50
C GLY A 66 -0.04 -11.43 11.15
N LYS A 67 -0.83 -12.28 10.47
CA LYS A 67 -0.49 -12.84 9.16
C LYS A 67 -0.60 -11.81 8.04
N LEU A 68 -1.41 -10.77 8.20
CA LEU A 68 -1.62 -9.73 7.17
C LEU A 68 -0.56 -8.62 7.19
N ALA A 69 0.05 -8.33 8.33
CA ALA A 69 0.98 -7.20 8.48
C ALA A 69 2.16 -7.29 7.51
N ARG A 70 2.81 -8.44 7.45
CA ARG A 70 4.01 -8.66 6.62
C ARG A 70 3.73 -8.58 5.11
N PRO A 71 2.72 -9.28 4.54
CA PRO A 71 2.39 -9.17 3.12
C PRO A 71 1.99 -7.77 2.69
N LEU A 72 1.32 -7.02 3.57
CA LEU A 72 0.90 -5.65 3.29
C LEU A 72 2.01 -4.60 3.51
N GLY A 73 3.18 -5.02 4.04
CA GLY A 73 4.26 -4.09 4.37
C GLY A 73 3.86 -3.05 5.41
N MET A 74 2.90 -3.40 6.28
CA MET A 74 2.37 -2.50 7.32
C MET A 74 2.91 -2.92 8.70
N ASP A 75 3.19 -1.92 9.54
CA ASP A 75 3.36 -2.19 10.97
C ASP A 75 2.00 -2.53 11.62
N ARG A 76 2.06 -3.20 12.78
CA ARG A 76 0.87 -3.70 13.47
C ARG A 76 -0.10 -2.58 13.87
N THR A 77 0.42 -1.41 14.24
CA THR A 77 -0.40 -0.26 14.65
C THR A 77 -1.17 0.32 13.47
N THR A 78 -0.50 0.50 12.32
CA THR A 78 -1.11 0.97 11.08
C THR A 78 -2.18 -0.01 10.59
N LEU A 79 -1.88 -1.31 10.62
CA LEU A 79 -2.84 -2.35 10.22
C LEU A 79 -4.07 -2.34 11.12
N SER A 80 -3.88 -2.34 12.45
CA SER A 80 -4.97 -2.33 13.44
C SER A 80 -5.86 -1.08 13.28
N ARG A 81 -5.27 0.09 13.04
CA ARG A 81 -6.03 1.32 12.78
C ARG A 81 -6.88 1.23 11.52
N ASN A 82 -6.32 0.72 10.43
CA ASN A 82 -7.07 0.54 9.18
C ASN A 82 -8.19 -0.49 9.34
N ALA A 83 -7.92 -1.61 10.02
CA ALA A 83 -8.92 -2.63 10.31
C ALA A 83 -10.09 -2.05 11.13
N LYS A 84 -9.78 -1.27 12.18
CA LYS A 84 -10.81 -0.63 13.01
C LYS A 84 -11.67 0.37 12.23
N ILE A 85 -11.11 1.12 11.30
CA ILE A 85 -11.87 2.01 10.42
C ILE A 85 -12.83 1.20 9.53
N LEU A 86 -12.37 0.09 8.96
CA LEU A 86 -13.20 -0.78 8.11
C LEU A 86 -14.28 -1.48 8.91
N GLU A 87 -13.99 -1.92 10.14
CA GLU A 87 -14.97 -2.49 11.07
C GLU A 87 -16.06 -1.46 11.42
N ASN A 88 -15.68 -0.23 11.76
CA ASN A 88 -16.61 0.84 12.05
C ASN A 88 -17.51 1.21 10.85
N LYS A 89 -17.03 0.97 9.62
CA LYS A 89 -17.83 1.11 8.39
C LYS A 89 -18.71 -0.12 8.11
N GLY A 90 -18.57 -1.19 8.90
CA GLY A 90 -19.26 -2.46 8.71
C GLY A 90 -18.81 -3.24 7.48
N LEU A 91 -17.56 -3.07 7.05
CA LEU A 91 -16.99 -3.70 5.85
C LEU A 91 -16.20 -4.96 6.18
N ILE A 92 -15.66 -5.05 7.37
CA ILE A 92 -15.04 -6.24 7.93
C ILE A 92 -15.59 -6.51 9.32
N GLU A 93 -15.43 -7.75 9.76
CA GLU A 93 -15.66 -8.19 11.13
C GLU A 93 -14.33 -8.60 11.74
N ILE A 94 -14.12 -8.20 12.99
CA ILE A 94 -12.95 -8.60 13.79
C ILE A 94 -13.48 -9.53 14.89
N GLY A 95 -13.17 -10.81 14.75
CA GLY A 95 -13.53 -11.85 15.73
C GLY A 95 -12.34 -12.33 16.54
N GLU A 96 -12.60 -13.17 17.54
CA GLU A 96 -11.58 -13.89 18.30
C GLU A 96 -11.14 -15.13 17.52
N GLY A 97 -9.82 -15.40 17.52
CA GLY A 97 -9.26 -16.63 16.99
C GLY A 97 -9.33 -17.78 18.00
N ASP A 98 -8.81 -18.94 17.60
CA ASP A 98 -8.67 -20.10 18.50
C ASP A 98 -7.78 -19.77 19.72
N ASP A 99 -6.75 -18.96 19.54
CA ASP A 99 -6.07 -18.27 20.61
C ASP A 99 -6.74 -16.90 20.83
N ARG A 100 -7.23 -16.63 22.03
CA ARG A 100 -7.84 -15.35 22.44
C ARG A 100 -6.96 -14.12 22.21
N ARG A 101 -5.68 -14.32 21.92
CA ARG A 101 -4.72 -13.24 21.58
C ARG A 101 -4.75 -12.93 20.08
N GLU A 102 -5.33 -13.79 19.27
CA GLU A 102 -5.42 -13.62 17.82
C GLU A 102 -6.76 -12.99 17.45
N GLN A 103 -6.69 -11.97 16.62
CA GLN A 103 -7.86 -11.34 16.02
C GLN A 103 -7.99 -11.85 14.58
N ILE A 104 -9.13 -12.43 14.26
CA ILE A 104 -9.47 -12.92 12.92
C ILE A 104 -10.27 -11.84 12.18
N LEU A 105 -9.93 -11.63 10.92
CA LEU A 105 -10.62 -10.69 10.04
C LEU A 105 -11.39 -11.45 8.96
N ASN A 106 -12.64 -11.04 8.77
CA ASN A 106 -13.49 -11.51 7.68
C ASN A 106 -14.15 -10.32 6.99
N LEU A 107 -14.46 -10.45 5.69
CA LEU A 107 -15.32 -9.50 5.01
C LEU A 107 -16.77 -9.73 5.42
N THR A 108 -17.52 -8.64 5.58
CA THR A 108 -18.97 -8.70 5.65
C THR A 108 -19.57 -8.77 4.25
N GLU A 109 -20.86 -9.09 4.13
CA GLU A 109 -21.58 -9.01 2.85
C GLU A 109 -21.48 -7.59 2.25
N LYS A 110 -21.61 -6.55 3.09
CA LYS A 110 -21.41 -5.16 2.68
C LYS A 110 -19.99 -4.90 2.19
N GLY A 111 -18.99 -5.51 2.83
CA GLY A 111 -17.59 -5.41 2.41
C GLY A 111 -17.36 -6.02 1.03
N VAL A 112 -18.00 -7.17 0.75
CA VAL A 112 -17.95 -7.81 -0.59
C VAL A 112 -18.57 -6.88 -1.64
N LEU A 113 -19.77 -6.35 -1.41
CA LEU A 113 -20.42 -5.44 -2.35
C LEU A 113 -19.59 -4.17 -2.64
N VAL A 114 -18.98 -3.60 -1.60
CA VAL A 114 -18.09 -2.44 -1.79
C VAL A 114 -16.85 -2.82 -2.61
N LEU A 115 -16.28 -4.01 -2.43
CA LEU A 115 -15.17 -4.47 -3.27
C LEU A 115 -15.57 -4.61 -4.75
N GLU A 116 -16.78 -5.13 -5.02
CA GLU A 116 -17.30 -5.21 -6.40
C GLU A 116 -17.38 -3.83 -7.08
N GLU A 117 -17.68 -2.76 -6.32
CA GLU A 117 -17.67 -1.38 -6.83
C GLU A 117 -16.25 -0.82 -6.99
N VAL A 118 -15.34 -1.15 -6.09
CA VAL A 118 -13.98 -0.60 -6.05
C VAL A 118 -13.08 -1.22 -7.11
N ILE A 119 -13.19 -2.53 -7.37
CA ILE A 119 -12.31 -3.27 -8.28
C ILE A 119 -12.28 -2.67 -9.69
N PRO A 120 -13.41 -2.37 -10.35
CA PRO A 120 -13.40 -1.77 -11.69
C PRO A 120 -12.72 -0.39 -11.74
N ILE A 121 -12.85 0.41 -10.67
CA ILE A 121 -12.21 1.72 -10.59
C ILE A 121 -10.69 1.54 -10.46
N TRP A 122 -10.25 0.60 -9.61
CA TRP A 122 -8.85 0.24 -9.46
C TRP A 122 -8.24 -0.26 -10.78
N GLU A 123 -8.94 -1.16 -11.49
CA GLU A 123 -8.52 -1.65 -12.81
C GLU A 123 -8.37 -0.50 -13.81
N GLY A 124 -9.27 0.48 -13.79
CA GLY A 124 -9.19 1.68 -14.62
C GLY A 124 -7.93 2.50 -14.35
N VAL A 125 -7.48 2.62 -13.11
CA VAL A 125 -6.20 3.28 -12.76
C VAL A 125 -5.03 2.45 -13.26
N GLN A 126 -5.04 1.14 -13.07
CA GLN A 126 -4.00 0.23 -13.58
C GLN A 126 -3.83 0.32 -15.10
N LYS A 127 -4.94 0.31 -15.82
CA LYS A 127 -4.94 0.46 -17.28
C LYS A 127 -4.31 1.78 -17.72
N LYS A 128 -4.67 2.90 -17.09
CA LYS A 128 -4.08 4.22 -17.40
C LYS A 128 -2.57 4.26 -17.11
N LEU A 129 -2.10 3.58 -16.07
CA LEU A 129 -0.67 3.46 -15.77
C LEU A 129 0.04 2.64 -16.85
N ALA A 130 -0.54 1.52 -17.26
CA ALA A 130 -0.01 0.67 -18.34
C ALA A 130 0.06 1.42 -19.68
N GLU A 131 -0.98 2.16 -20.04
CA GLU A 131 -1.00 2.99 -21.25
C GLU A 131 0.10 4.07 -21.25
N LYS A 132 0.37 4.70 -20.09
CA LYS A 132 1.39 5.75 -19.96
C LYS A 132 2.82 5.22 -19.92
N MET A 133 3.05 4.08 -19.28
CA MET A 133 4.38 3.52 -19.08
C MET A 133 4.76 2.52 -20.17
N GLY A 134 3.79 1.89 -20.82
CA GLY A 134 3.94 0.69 -21.65
C GLY A 134 3.85 -0.58 -20.77
N ASP A 135 3.12 -1.59 -21.27
CA ASP A 135 2.84 -2.84 -20.53
C ASP A 135 4.13 -3.57 -20.09
N GLN A 136 5.09 -3.64 -20.97
CA GLN A 136 6.35 -4.34 -20.68
C GLN A 136 7.13 -3.65 -19.56
N ARG A 137 7.25 -2.33 -19.61
CA ARG A 137 7.96 -1.56 -18.58
C ARG A 137 7.25 -1.62 -17.23
N LEU A 138 5.91 -1.65 -17.23
CA LEU A 138 5.15 -1.81 -15.99
C LEU A 138 5.36 -3.20 -15.37
N LYS A 139 5.39 -4.26 -16.20
CA LYS A 139 5.68 -5.63 -15.75
C LYS A 139 7.10 -5.74 -15.15
N GLU A 140 8.09 -5.15 -15.81
CA GLU A 140 9.47 -5.08 -15.33
C GLU A 140 9.56 -4.36 -13.98
N LEU A 141 8.95 -3.17 -13.86
CA LEU A 141 8.88 -2.44 -12.60
C LEU A 141 8.26 -3.28 -11.49
N MET A 142 7.16 -3.99 -11.76
CA MET A 142 6.50 -4.85 -10.77
C MET A 142 7.37 -6.04 -10.37
N SER A 143 8.21 -6.55 -11.27
CA SER A 143 9.23 -7.57 -10.97
C SER A 143 10.33 -7.00 -10.07
N ASP A 144 10.90 -5.86 -10.45
CA ASP A 144 11.97 -5.20 -9.71
C ASP A 144 11.54 -4.84 -8.29
N LEU A 145 10.31 -4.37 -8.11
CA LEU A 145 9.75 -4.08 -6.78
C LEU A 145 9.62 -5.33 -5.91
N ARG A 146 9.22 -6.48 -6.48
CA ARG A 146 9.16 -7.76 -5.74
C ARG A 146 10.56 -8.22 -5.35
N ASP A 147 11.52 -8.11 -6.25
CA ASP A 147 12.91 -8.49 -6.01
C ASP A 147 13.50 -7.58 -4.91
N LEU A 148 13.29 -6.28 -4.99
CA LEU A 148 13.74 -5.34 -3.96
C LEU A 148 13.17 -5.68 -2.58
N VAL A 149 11.88 -6.03 -2.50
CA VAL A 149 11.26 -6.47 -1.23
C VAL A 149 11.89 -7.76 -0.72
N ARG A 150 12.22 -8.71 -1.62
CA ARG A 150 12.87 -9.97 -1.25
C ARG A 150 14.27 -9.73 -0.68
N GLU A 151 15.09 -8.93 -1.36
CA GLU A 151 16.47 -8.61 -0.96
C GLU A 151 16.54 -7.71 0.29
N SER A 152 15.46 -6.99 0.63
CA SER A 152 15.41 -6.11 1.81
C SER A 152 14.96 -6.84 3.09
N LYS A 153 14.72 -8.15 3.04
CA LYS A 153 14.34 -8.96 4.20
C LYS A 153 15.61 -9.50 4.87
N HIS A 154 16.07 -8.80 5.91
CA HIS A 154 17.09 -9.29 6.85
C HIS A 154 16.45 -9.66 8.17
#